data_1018d02dfaef4b9500d48ed9dcf95994
#
_entry.id   1018d02dfaef4b9500d48ed9dcf95994
#
_cell.length_a   1.000
_cell.length_b   1.000
_cell.length_c   1.000
_cell.angle_alpha   90.00
_cell.angle_beta   90.00
_cell.angle_gamma   90.00
#
_symmetry.space_group_name_H-M   'P 1'
#
loop_
_entity.id
_entity.type
_entity.pdbx_description
1 polymer ?
#
loop_
_entity_poly.entity_id
_entity_poly.type
_entity_poly.pdbx_seq_one_letter_code
_entity_poly.pdbx_strand_id
1 'polypeptide(L)'
;MNAVFKLLLAALMLGTGVARAADTYVLKFATLAPQGSTWMKAFDAWSRELATKSQGRLMIKFYPGGISGDEPDMLRKIRFGQLQGAALSGHGVGEIFPPARVLETPFLFRNHAEIDAVRAKIQPVIDAGFRNNQYELVAWMEVGNIHFFSTKPLASLDELARRRIWQWQGDRFIDAFFNANGWSPVALPITVVYTGLYTGLVDTVVSTPLASIAMQWAGKTPYMSSQPMATGIGAVVVSNKFYLALPADLQALLKSTGVLLSQKLIADTRRDDLKSLAVLAKTTQPMAGLQKINLAEQTALSRKAVSALEVKGYLLVDLDRQVDAELARHRSGKN
;
A
#
# COMPACT_ATOMS: atom_id res chain seq x y z
N MET A 1 -41.56 -52.81 -34.64
CA MET A 1 -40.58 -51.88 -34.12
C MET A 1 -40.77 -51.87 -32.62
N ASN A 2 -39.92 -52.63 -31.92
CA ASN A 2 -40.17 -53.21 -30.62
C ASN A 2 -40.07 -52.20 -29.45
N ALA A 3 -40.97 -52.43 -28.48
CA ALA A 3 -41.04 -51.63 -27.22
C ALA A 3 -39.67 -51.46 -26.52
N VAL A 4 -38.76 -52.42 -26.68
CA VAL A 4 -37.37 -52.39 -26.16
C VAL A 4 -36.52 -51.26 -26.78
N PHE A 5 -36.74 -50.93 -28.07
CA PHE A 5 -36.02 -49.86 -28.75
C PHE A 5 -36.48 -48.47 -28.32
N LYS A 6 -37.74 -48.33 -27.89
CA LYS A 6 -38.28 -47.08 -27.32
C LYS A 6 -37.80 -46.82 -25.90
N LEU A 7 -37.57 -47.88 -25.13
CA LEU A 7 -36.99 -47.77 -23.77
C LEU A 7 -35.52 -47.44 -23.78
N LEU A 8 -34.73 -47.91 -24.75
CA LEU A 8 -33.32 -47.55 -24.90
C LEU A 8 -33.13 -46.10 -25.36
N LEU A 9 -34.04 -45.56 -26.19
CA LEU A 9 -33.97 -44.14 -26.59
C LEU A 9 -34.39 -43.18 -25.46
N ALA A 10 -35.30 -43.59 -24.58
CA ALA A 10 -35.72 -42.82 -23.42
C ALA A 10 -34.62 -42.76 -22.32
N ALA A 11 -33.84 -43.84 -22.16
CA ALA A 11 -32.73 -43.90 -21.20
C ALA A 11 -31.50 -43.02 -21.66
N LEU A 12 -31.35 -42.77 -22.94
CA LEU A 12 -30.27 -41.92 -23.48
C LEU A 12 -30.54 -40.41 -23.34
N MET A 13 -31.79 -40.02 -23.10
CA MET A 13 -32.20 -38.60 -22.94
C MET A 13 -32.11 -38.09 -21.50
N LEU A 14 -31.87 -38.97 -20.51
CA LEU A 14 -31.78 -38.61 -19.08
C LEU A 14 -30.36 -38.29 -18.58
N GLY A 15 -29.33 -38.32 -19.48
CA GLY A 15 -27.94 -38.18 -19.14
C GLY A 15 -27.28 -36.86 -19.55
N THR A 16 -27.98 -35.95 -20.22
CA THR A 16 -27.40 -34.61 -20.53
C THR A 16 -27.66 -33.68 -19.34
N GLY A 17 -26.95 -33.93 -18.25
CA GLY A 17 -26.69 -32.86 -17.28
C GLY A 17 -26.05 -31.71 -18.04
N VAL A 18 -26.81 -30.65 -18.30
CA VAL A 18 -26.27 -29.40 -18.82
C VAL A 18 -25.22 -28.97 -17.82
N ALA A 19 -23.96 -29.25 -18.13
CA ALA A 19 -22.84 -28.66 -17.39
C ALA A 19 -23.00 -27.14 -17.51
N ARG A 20 -23.64 -26.54 -16.51
CA ARG A 20 -23.74 -25.08 -16.41
C ARG A 20 -22.32 -24.58 -16.36
N ALA A 21 -21.90 -23.89 -17.41
CA ALA A 21 -20.59 -23.22 -17.38
C ALA A 21 -20.54 -22.41 -16.08
N ALA A 22 -19.59 -22.73 -15.23
CA ALA A 22 -19.45 -22.02 -13.97
C ALA A 22 -19.17 -20.55 -14.27
N ASP A 23 -19.95 -19.65 -13.65
CA ASP A 23 -19.79 -18.22 -13.86
C ASP A 23 -18.34 -17.81 -13.56
N THR A 24 -17.69 -17.12 -14.50
CA THR A 24 -16.33 -16.62 -14.35
C THR A 24 -16.37 -15.16 -13.88
N TYR A 25 -15.71 -14.90 -12.77
CA TYR A 25 -15.57 -13.57 -12.18
C TYR A 25 -14.17 -13.01 -12.49
N VAL A 26 -14.13 -11.85 -13.14
CA VAL A 26 -12.87 -11.20 -13.50
C VAL A 26 -12.62 -9.98 -12.63
N LEU A 27 -11.61 -10.07 -11.77
CA LEU A 27 -11.11 -8.97 -10.96
C LEU A 27 -10.15 -8.11 -11.81
N LYS A 28 -10.63 -7.02 -12.39
CA LYS A 28 -9.79 -5.98 -13.01
C LYS A 28 -9.08 -5.22 -11.92
N PHE A 29 -7.76 -5.35 -11.85
CA PHE A 29 -6.95 -4.93 -10.73
C PHE A 29 -5.83 -3.98 -11.16
N ALA A 30 -5.81 -2.77 -10.59
CA ALA A 30 -4.81 -1.76 -10.91
C ALA A 30 -3.75 -1.63 -9.82
N THR A 31 -2.55 -1.19 -10.21
CA THR A 31 -1.46 -0.90 -9.28
C THR A 31 -0.43 0.05 -9.92
N LEU A 32 0.22 0.85 -9.07
CA LEU A 32 1.39 1.65 -9.47
C LEU A 32 2.66 0.80 -9.58
N ALA A 33 2.67 -0.40 -9.02
CA ALA A 33 3.82 -1.29 -9.06
C ALA A 33 4.23 -1.57 -10.51
N PRO A 34 5.49 -1.27 -10.92
CA PRO A 34 5.97 -1.54 -12.26
C PRO A 34 6.02 -3.04 -12.54
N GLN A 35 5.81 -3.41 -13.80
CA GLN A 35 5.95 -4.79 -14.24
C GLN A 35 7.35 -5.34 -13.86
N GLY A 36 7.38 -6.58 -13.36
CA GLY A 36 8.62 -7.23 -12.91
C GLY A 36 9.12 -6.83 -11.52
N SER A 37 8.48 -5.86 -10.85
CA SER A 37 8.77 -5.49 -9.47
C SER A 37 8.47 -6.64 -8.48
N THR A 38 9.00 -6.53 -7.27
CA THR A 38 8.73 -7.47 -6.17
C THR A 38 7.23 -7.64 -5.93
N TRP A 39 6.48 -6.54 -5.91
CA TRP A 39 5.05 -6.57 -5.71
C TRP A 39 4.32 -7.28 -6.84
N MET A 40 4.65 -6.97 -8.12
CA MET A 40 4.02 -7.63 -9.27
C MET A 40 4.30 -9.13 -9.31
N LYS A 41 5.50 -9.57 -8.95
CA LYS A 41 5.81 -11.02 -8.84
C LYS A 41 4.92 -11.72 -7.80
N ALA A 42 4.64 -11.06 -6.67
CA ALA A 42 3.74 -11.59 -5.66
C ALA A 42 2.28 -11.62 -6.17
N PHE A 43 1.81 -10.57 -6.83
CA PHE A 43 0.48 -10.50 -7.43
C PHE A 43 0.28 -11.53 -8.54
N ASP A 44 1.27 -11.75 -9.41
CA ASP A 44 1.22 -12.79 -10.43
C ASP A 44 1.14 -14.20 -9.83
N ALA A 45 1.86 -14.46 -8.73
CA ALA A 45 1.77 -15.73 -8.02
C ALA A 45 0.38 -15.92 -7.40
N TRP A 46 -0.15 -14.88 -6.75
CA TRP A 46 -1.50 -14.89 -6.17
C TRP A 46 -2.59 -15.09 -7.23
N SER A 47 -2.47 -14.45 -8.39
CA SER A 47 -3.40 -14.64 -9.51
C SER A 47 -3.45 -16.09 -9.98
N ARG A 48 -2.29 -16.75 -10.12
CA ARG A 48 -2.21 -18.17 -10.47
C ARG A 48 -2.83 -19.06 -9.40
N GLU A 49 -2.60 -18.76 -8.13
CA GLU A 49 -3.17 -19.48 -7.01
C GLU A 49 -4.71 -19.39 -7.01
N LEU A 50 -5.25 -18.17 -7.16
CA LEU A 50 -6.69 -17.94 -7.25
C LEU A 50 -7.31 -18.69 -8.43
N ALA A 51 -6.71 -18.58 -9.61
CA ALA A 51 -7.20 -19.26 -10.81
C ALA A 51 -7.21 -20.78 -10.62
N THR A 52 -6.14 -21.34 -10.06
CA THR A 52 -6.04 -22.80 -9.83
C THR A 52 -7.06 -23.27 -8.79
N LYS A 53 -7.11 -22.62 -7.61
CA LYS A 53 -7.99 -23.04 -6.51
C LYS A 53 -9.47 -22.79 -6.81
N SER A 54 -9.79 -21.79 -7.63
CA SER A 54 -11.16 -21.52 -8.08
C SER A 54 -11.58 -22.34 -9.30
N GLN A 55 -10.70 -23.18 -9.86
CA GLN A 55 -10.92 -23.88 -11.12
C GLN A 55 -11.30 -22.91 -12.28
N GLY A 56 -10.62 -21.76 -12.34
CA GLY A 56 -10.83 -20.73 -13.34
C GLY A 56 -12.05 -19.82 -13.08
N ARG A 57 -12.82 -20.02 -12.01
CA ARG A 57 -13.99 -19.18 -11.72
C ARG A 57 -13.64 -17.76 -11.24
N LEU A 58 -12.45 -17.56 -10.65
CA LEU A 58 -11.98 -16.23 -10.23
C LEU A 58 -10.63 -15.95 -10.87
N MET A 59 -10.61 -14.97 -11.76
CA MET A 59 -9.45 -14.57 -12.55
C MET A 59 -9.07 -13.12 -12.26
N ILE A 60 -7.77 -12.80 -12.29
CA ILE A 60 -7.31 -11.41 -12.16
C ILE A 60 -6.79 -10.91 -13.50
N LYS A 61 -7.21 -9.70 -13.89
CA LYS A 61 -6.63 -8.94 -14.99
C LYS A 61 -5.91 -7.72 -14.45
N PHE A 62 -4.58 -7.73 -14.51
CA PHE A 62 -3.74 -6.64 -13.99
C PHE A 62 -3.64 -5.45 -14.95
N TYR A 63 -3.53 -4.26 -14.34
CA TYR A 63 -3.20 -2.98 -14.96
C TYR A 63 -2.05 -2.34 -14.17
N PRO A 64 -0.78 -2.78 -14.40
CA PRO A 64 0.39 -2.37 -13.62
C PRO A 64 0.96 -1.02 -14.07
N GLY A 65 1.91 -0.48 -13.29
CA GLY A 65 2.73 0.68 -13.68
C GLY A 65 1.97 1.98 -13.86
N GLY A 66 0.80 2.13 -13.21
CA GLY A 66 0.04 3.38 -13.27
C GLY A 66 -0.73 3.63 -14.57
N ILE A 67 -0.87 2.63 -15.47
CA ILE A 67 -1.65 2.79 -16.72
C ILE A 67 -3.13 3.12 -16.47
N SER A 68 -3.61 2.87 -15.27
CA SER A 68 -4.96 3.25 -14.83
C SER A 68 -5.03 4.65 -14.18
N GLY A 69 -3.94 5.42 -14.23
CA GLY A 69 -3.80 6.69 -13.53
C GLY A 69 -3.20 6.52 -12.15
N ASP A 70 -3.23 7.59 -11.35
CA ASP A 70 -2.79 7.60 -9.96
C ASP A 70 -3.83 6.95 -9.02
N GLU A 71 -3.50 6.76 -7.75
CA GLU A 71 -4.37 6.04 -6.80
C GLU A 71 -5.77 6.68 -6.63
N PRO A 72 -5.93 8.02 -6.57
CA PRO A 72 -7.26 8.62 -6.61
C PRO A 72 -8.04 8.28 -7.88
N ASP A 73 -7.37 8.17 -9.04
CA ASP A 73 -7.99 7.75 -10.30
C ASP A 73 -8.43 6.29 -10.26
N MET A 74 -7.60 5.41 -9.69
CA MET A 74 -7.94 3.99 -9.50
C MET A 74 -9.16 3.85 -8.61
N LEU A 75 -9.21 4.55 -7.46
CA LEU A 75 -10.35 4.54 -6.54
C LEU A 75 -11.62 5.07 -7.21
N ARG A 76 -11.51 6.15 -8.02
CA ARG A 76 -12.63 6.65 -8.82
C ARG A 76 -13.13 5.60 -9.80
N LYS A 77 -12.24 4.91 -10.53
CA LYS A 77 -12.58 3.84 -11.46
C LYS A 77 -13.22 2.63 -10.77
N ILE A 78 -12.81 2.31 -9.53
CA ILE A 78 -13.44 1.27 -8.72
C ILE A 78 -14.87 1.67 -8.37
N ARG A 79 -15.10 2.91 -7.90
CA ARG A 79 -16.45 3.41 -7.59
C ARG A 79 -17.40 3.35 -8.79
N PHE A 80 -16.90 3.62 -9.99
CA PHE A 80 -17.68 3.51 -11.23
C PHE A 80 -17.74 2.09 -11.81
N GLY A 81 -17.13 1.08 -11.18
CA GLY A 81 -17.15 -0.31 -11.63
C GLY A 81 -16.26 -0.62 -12.84
N GLN A 82 -15.43 0.32 -13.27
CA GLN A 82 -14.45 0.12 -14.35
C GLN A 82 -13.30 -0.79 -13.91
N LEU A 83 -12.93 -0.72 -12.63
CA LEU A 83 -12.04 -1.62 -11.91
C LEU A 83 -12.82 -2.30 -10.78
N GLN A 84 -12.34 -3.47 -10.33
CA GLN A 84 -12.91 -4.19 -9.21
C GLN A 84 -12.01 -4.09 -7.96
N GLY A 85 -10.71 -3.82 -8.14
CA GLY A 85 -9.76 -3.71 -7.03
C GLY A 85 -8.47 -3.01 -7.43
N ALA A 86 -7.65 -2.75 -6.42
CA ALA A 86 -6.34 -2.16 -6.59
C ALA A 86 -5.39 -2.56 -5.44
N ALA A 87 -4.07 -2.48 -5.72
CA ALA A 87 -3.05 -2.35 -4.69
C ALA A 87 -2.70 -0.86 -4.55
N LEU A 88 -2.81 -0.38 -3.34
CA LEU A 88 -2.68 1.03 -2.95
C LEU A 88 -1.55 1.20 -1.95
N SER A 89 -0.84 2.31 -2.01
CA SER A 89 0.06 2.77 -0.95
C SER A 89 -0.71 3.49 0.17
N GLY A 90 0.00 4.03 1.15
CA GLY A 90 -0.59 4.82 2.22
C GLY A 90 -1.46 5.98 1.73
N HIS A 91 -1.15 6.58 0.58
CA HIS A 91 -1.98 7.63 0.00
C HIS A 91 -3.40 7.10 -0.32
N GLY A 92 -3.50 6.04 -1.11
CA GLY A 92 -4.80 5.46 -1.44
C GLY A 92 -5.51 4.80 -0.24
N VAL A 93 -4.76 4.24 0.71
CA VAL A 93 -5.30 3.79 2.01
C VAL A 93 -5.95 4.95 2.75
N GLY A 94 -5.30 6.11 2.79
CA GLY A 94 -5.82 7.33 3.40
C GLY A 94 -7.06 7.91 2.71
N GLU A 95 -7.19 7.73 1.40
CA GLU A 95 -8.40 8.11 0.64
C GLU A 95 -9.62 7.24 0.98
N ILE A 96 -9.38 5.99 1.42
CA ILE A 96 -10.46 5.08 1.86
C ILE A 96 -10.76 5.27 3.35
N PHE A 97 -9.74 5.18 4.19
CA PHE A 97 -9.86 5.27 5.64
C PHE A 97 -8.65 5.97 6.25
N PRO A 98 -8.69 7.31 6.35
CA PRO A 98 -7.57 8.12 6.85
C PRO A 98 -6.95 7.63 8.15
N PRO A 99 -7.72 7.16 9.18
CA PRO A 99 -7.13 6.73 10.45
C PRO A 99 -6.15 5.54 10.34
N ALA A 100 -6.23 4.71 9.29
CA ALA A 100 -5.26 3.63 9.08
C ALA A 100 -3.82 4.14 8.91
N ARG A 101 -3.65 5.41 8.49
CA ARG A 101 -2.35 6.04 8.30
C ARG A 101 -1.61 6.39 9.59
N VAL A 102 -2.21 6.15 10.75
CA VAL A 102 -1.48 6.19 12.02
C VAL A 102 -0.24 5.29 11.99
N LEU A 103 -0.31 4.17 11.25
CA LEU A 103 0.83 3.25 11.05
C LEU A 103 1.97 3.85 10.20
N GLU A 104 1.74 4.96 9.53
CA GLU A 104 2.72 5.71 8.73
C GLU A 104 3.19 7.00 9.41
N THR A 105 2.78 7.23 10.66
CA THR A 105 3.14 8.45 11.38
C THR A 105 4.66 8.60 11.45
N PRO A 106 5.21 9.72 10.94
CA PRO A 106 6.65 9.92 10.91
C PRO A 106 7.27 9.84 12.29
N PHE A 107 8.36 9.07 12.40
CA PHE A 107 9.17 8.88 13.61
C PHE A 107 8.43 8.28 14.82
N LEU A 108 7.22 7.76 14.67
CA LEU A 108 6.46 7.14 15.74
C LEU A 108 7.00 5.74 16.08
N PHE A 109 7.25 4.93 15.07
CA PHE A 109 7.70 3.54 15.21
C PHE A 109 9.22 3.43 15.08
N ARG A 110 9.83 2.60 15.95
CA ARG A 110 11.28 2.38 16.02
C ARG A 110 11.73 1.20 15.16
N ASN A 111 10.83 0.25 14.94
CA ASN A 111 11.11 -0.98 14.20
C ASN A 111 9.82 -1.64 13.73
N HIS A 112 9.97 -2.66 12.87
CA HIS A 112 8.82 -3.40 12.31
C HIS A 112 8.03 -4.18 13.38
N ALA A 113 8.65 -4.62 14.48
CA ALA A 113 7.93 -5.35 15.52
C ALA A 113 6.89 -4.47 16.22
N GLU A 114 7.20 -3.18 16.46
CA GLU A 114 6.24 -2.20 16.96
C GLU A 114 5.07 -2.00 15.99
N ILE A 115 5.36 -1.89 14.69
CA ILE A 115 4.34 -1.74 13.64
C ILE A 115 3.44 -2.98 13.60
N ASP A 116 4.03 -4.18 13.62
CA ASP A 116 3.29 -5.44 13.57
C ASP A 116 2.36 -5.60 14.79
N ALA A 117 2.85 -5.27 16.00
CA ALA A 117 2.07 -5.33 17.21
C ALA A 117 0.89 -4.34 17.18
N VAL A 118 1.15 -3.07 16.84
CA VAL A 118 0.10 -2.05 16.73
C VAL A 118 -0.88 -2.40 15.65
N ARG A 119 -0.44 -2.79 14.46
CA ARG A 119 -1.31 -3.19 13.36
C ARG A 119 -2.23 -4.34 13.77
N ALA A 120 -1.70 -5.38 14.42
CA ALA A 120 -2.51 -6.49 14.90
C ALA A 120 -3.61 -6.02 15.87
N LYS A 121 -3.27 -5.08 16.75
CA LYS A 121 -4.21 -4.51 17.73
C LYS A 121 -5.34 -3.73 17.09
N ILE A 122 -5.04 -2.90 16.09
CA ILE A 122 -6.02 -2.01 15.44
C ILE A 122 -6.65 -2.62 14.16
N GLN A 123 -6.26 -3.83 13.76
CA GLN A 123 -6.77 -4.50 12.55
C GLN A 123 -8.32 -4.52 12.48
N PRO A 124 -9.07 -4.82 13.57
CA PRO A 124 -10.53 -4.79 13.49
C PRO A 124 -11.11 -3.41 13.15
N VAL A 125 -10.47 -2.32 13.61
CA VAL A 125 -10.86 -0.94 13.32
C VAL A 125 -10.59 -0.62 11.85
N ILE A 126 -9.43 -1.04 11.33
CA ILE A 126 -9.07 -0.88 9.93
C ILE A 126 -10.07 -1.62 9.03
N ASP A 127 -10.33 -2.90 9.31
CA ASP A 127 -11.28 -3.72 8.52
C ASP A 127 -12.68 -3.11 8.49
N ALA A 128 -13.16 -2.64 9.64
CA ALA A 128 -14.46 -1.96 9.72
C ALA A 128 -14.45 -0.65 8.92
N GLY A 129 -13.38 0.15 9.04
CA GLY A 129 -13.21 1.40 8.31
C GLY A 129 -13.26 1.20 6.80
N PHE A 130 -12.57 0.18 6.27
CA PHE A 130 -12.61 -0.15 4.85
C PHE A 130 -14.01 -0.58 4.39
N ARG A 131 -14.67 -1.49 5.13
CA ARG A 131 -16.03 -1.94 4.80
C ARG A 131 -17.06 -0.81 4.82
N ASN A 132 -16.99 0.07 5.82
CA ASN A 132 -17.89 1.22 5.93
C ASN A 132 -17.72 2.19 4.74
N ASN A 133 -16.53 2.23 4.14
CA ASN A 133 -16.22 3.01 2.94
C ASN A 133 -16.34 2.22 1.64
N GLN A 134 -17.09 1.10 1.65
CA GLN A 134 -17.43 0.29 0.47
C GLN A 134 -16.24 -0.47 -0.16
N TYR A 135 -15.22 -0.79 0.65
CA TYR A 135 -14.08 -1.61 0.24
C TYR A 135 -13.89 -2.79 1.17
N GLU A 136 -13.48 -3.91 0.61
CA GLU A 136 -13.01 -5.07 1.36
C GLU A 136 -11.49 -5.11 1.33
N LEU A 137 -10.87 -5.12 2.51
CA LEU A 137 -9.44 -5.31 2.65
C LEU A 137 -9.13 -6.81 2.45
N VAL A 138 -8.38 -7.10 1.39
CA VAL A 138 -7.97 -8.47 1.03
C VAL A 138 -6.62 -8.82 1.63
N ALA A 139 -5.65 -7.91 1.51
CA ALA A 139 -4.32 -8.09 2.08
C ALA A 139 -3.76 -6.74 2.55
N TRP A 140 -3.09 -6.75 3.69
CA TRP A 140 -2.23 -5.66 4.10
C TRP A 140 -0.86 -5.81 3.44
N MET A 141 -0.19 -4.72 3.13
CA MET A 141 1.14 -4.72 2.57
C MET A 141 1.97 -3.55 3.12
N GLU A 142 3.25 -3.59 2.87
CA GLU A 142 4.18 -2.50 3.10
C GLU A 142 4.82 -2.08 1.77
N VAL A 143 5.27 -0.83 1.73
CA VAL A 143 6.02 -0.28 0.59
C VAL A 143 7.52 -0.24 0.91
N GLY A 144 7.89 -0.32 2.18
CA GLY A 144 9.25 -0.29 2.71
C GLY A 144 9.48 0.92 3.62
N ASN A 145 10.71 1.10 4.06
CA ASN A 145 11.09 2.21 4.93
C ASN A 145 11.27 3.50 4.11
N ILE A 146 10.57 4.56 4.49
CA ILE A 146 10.56 5.85 3.79
C ILE A 146 11.77 6.68 4.21
N HIS A 147 12.56 7.10 3.24
CA HIS A 147 13.72 7.97 3.40
C HIS A 147 13.54 9.26 2.59
N PHE A 148 14.27 10.30 2.98
CA PHE A 148 14.47 11.45 2.12
C PHE A 148 15.53 11.15 1.06
N PHE A 149 15.24 11.50 -0.17
CA PHE A 149 16.17 11.46 -1.30
C PHE A 149 16.27 12.86 -1.90
N SER A 150 17.47 13.35 -2.21
CA SER A 150 17.66 14.71 -2.72
C SER A 150 18.70 14.78 -3.83
N THR A 151 18.52 15.77 -4.69
CA THR A 151 19.52 16.13 -5.72
C THR A 151 20.72 16.88 -5.16
N LYS A 152 20.60 17.40 -3.92
CA LYS A 152 21.63 18.20 -3.22
C LYS A 152 21.78 17.72 -1.78
N PRO A 153 22.97 17.86 -1.17
CA PRO A 153 23.16 17.51 0.23
C PRO A 153 22.28 18.38 1.14
N LEU A 154 21.94 17.84 2.30
CA LEU A 154 21.26 18.55 3.39
C LEU A 154 22.16 18.53 4.63
N ALA A 155 22.46 19.70 5.16
CA ALA A 155 23.30 19.86 6.35
C ALA A 155 22.47 19.88 7.65
N SER A 156 21.17 20.15 7.57
CA SER A 156 20.25 20.15 8.73
C SER A 156 18.82 19.88 8.30
N LEU A 157 17.94 19.55 9.29
CA LEU A 157 16.49 19.45 9.06
C LEU A 157 15.87 20.79 8.59
N ASP A 158 16.40 21.92 9.08
CA ASP A 158 15.88 23.24 8.75
C ASP A 158 16.03 23.56 7.26
N GLU A 159 17.02 22.95 6.59
CA GLU A 159 17.18 23.12 5.15
C GLU A 159 16.03 22.51 4.35
N LEU A 160 15.28 21.56 4.90
CA LEU A 160 14.08 21.02 4.24
C LEU A 160 13.04 22.12 3.98
N ALA A 161 12.94 23.15 4.81
CA ALA A 161 12.06 24.29 4.58
C ALA A 161 12.39 25.08 3.29
N ARG A 162 13.62 24.96 2.77
CA ARG A 162 14.09 25.62 1.54
C ARG A 162 14.14 24.69 0.33
N ARG A 163 13.71 23.42 0.50
CA ARG A 163 13.70 22.41 -0.58
C ARG A 163 12.36 22.37 -1.27
N ARG A 164 12.38 22.03 -2.54
CA ARG A 164 11.19 21.68 -3.32
C ARG A 164 10.91 20.20 -3.08
N ILE A 165 10.34 19.90 -1.90
CA ILE A 165 10.04 18.55 -1.49
C ILE A 165 8.79 18.08 -2.24
N TRP A 166 8.90 16.97 -2.94
CA TRP A 166 7.71 16.35 -3.51
C TRP A 166 6.77 15.85 -2.42
N GLN A 167 5.50 16.18 -2.59
CA GLN A 167 4.42 15.48 -1.89
C GLN A 167 3.42 14.96 -2.91
N TRP A 168 2.75 13.88 -2.57
CA TRP A 168 1.68 13.34 -3.40
C TRP A 168 0.52 14.32 -3.46
N GLN A 169 0.07 14.65 -4.68
CA GLN A 169 -1.04 15.58 -4.87
C GLN A 169 -2.31 15.04 -4.18
N GLY A 170 -2.87 15.84 -3.27
CA GLY A 170 -4.05 15.50 -2.50
C GLY A 170 -3.76 14.71 -1.20
N ASP A 171 -2.51 14.32 -0.93
CA ASP A 171 -2.17 13.64 0.31
C ASP A 171 -2.16 14.60 1.51
N ARG A 172 -3.33 14.72 2.14
CA ARG A 172 -3.54 15.59 3.29
C ARG A 172 -2.78 15.15 4.54
N PHE A 173 -2.43 13.85 4.64
CA PHE A 173 -1.67 13.33 5.78
C PHE A 173 -0.23 13.88 5.75
N ILE A 174 0.46 13.74 4.63
CA ILE A 174 1.81 14.28 4.46
C ILE A 174 1.81 15.81 4.41
N ASP A 175 0.78 16.42 3.81
CA ASP A 175 0.58 17.87 3.83
C ASP A 175 0.53 18.42 5.26
N ALA A 176 -0.24 17.78 6.15
CA ALA A 176 -0.32 18.18 7.55
C ALA A 176 1.04 18.06 8.26
N PHE A 177 1.78 16.97 8.01
CA PHE A 177 3.11 16.76 8.59
C PHE A 177 4.11 17.82 8.11
N PHE A 178 4.19 18.07 6.81
CA PHE A 178 5.13 19.05 6.26
C PHE A 178 4.81 20.47 6.74
N ASN A 179 3.56 20.88 6.67
CA ASN A 179 3.13 22.21 7.12
C ASN A 179 3.36 22.42 8.63
N ALA A 180 3.11 21.40 9.46
CA ALA A 180 3.36 21.47 10.90
C ALA A 180 4.85 21.69 11.25
N ASN A 181 5.74 21.28 10.33
CA ASN A 181 7.19 21.46 10.47
C ASN A 181 7.75 22.67 9.69
N GLY A 182 6.86 23.49 9.10
CA GLY A 182 7.26 24.68 8.35
C GLY A 182 7.87 24.38 6.97
N TRP A 183 7.61 23.18 6.42
CA TRP A 183 8.07 22.80 5.10
C TRP A 183 6.96 23.05 4.07
N SER A 184 7.34 23.60 2.90
CA SER A 184 6.39 23.92 1.83
C SER A 184 6.61 22.99 0.63
N PRO A 185 5.88 21.87 0.56
CA PRO A 185 6.09 20.88 -0.48
C PRO A 185 5.50 21.31 -1.83
N VAL A 186 5.96 20.63 -2.89
CA VAL A 186 5.41 20.73 -4.25
C VAL A 186 4.51 19.51 -4.48
N ALA A 187 3.21 19.75 -4.63
CA ALA A 187 2.22 18.70 -4.86
C ALA A 187 2.20 18.27 -6.33
N LEU A 188 2.56 17.02 -6.62
CA LEU A 188 2.53 16.42 -7.95
C LEU A 188 1.95 15.00 -7.91
N PRO A 189 1.26 14.55 -8.97
CA PRO A 189 0.96 13.13 -9.17
C PRO A 189 2.25 12.31 -9.24
N ILE A 190 2.25 11.09 -8.71
CA ILE A 190 3.46 10.24 -8.71
C ILE A 190 3.99 9.97 -10.12
N THR A 191 3.11 9.90 -11.10
CA THR A 191 3.41 9.59 -12.50
C THR A 191 4.30 10.63 -13.19
N VAL A 192 4.38 11.86 -12.64
CA VAL A 192 5.20 12.95 -13.21
C VAL A 192 6.42 13.31 -12.36
N VAL A 193 6.66 12.63 -11.23
CA VAL A 193 7.76 12.94 -10.30
C VAL A 193 9.13 12.78 -10.95
N TYR A 194 9.34 11.74 -11.77
CA TYR A 194 10.60 11.56 -12.50
C TYR A 194 10.93 12.78 -13.38
N THR A 195 9.94 13.28 -14.12
CA THR A 195 10.07 14.50 -14.93
C THR A 195 10.30 15.72 -14.04
N GLY A 196 9.62 15.80 -12.90
CA GLY A 196 9.82 16.86 -11.92
C GLY A 196 11.25 16.92 -11.36
N LEU A 197 11.85 15.77 -11.07
CA LEU A 197 13.25 15.65 -10.66
C LEU A 197 14.20 16.04 -11.82
N TYR A 198 13.89 15.60 -13.04
CA TYR A 198 14.72 15.90 -14.21
C TYR A 198 14.75 17.39 -14.54
N THR A 199 13.61 18.07 -14.46
CA THR A 199 13.47 19.50 -14.76
C THR A 199 13.84 20.41 -13.57
N GLY A 200 14.02 19.83 -12.38
CA GLY A 200 14.25 20.58 -11.15
C GLY A 200 12.99 21.23 -10.56
N LEU A 201 11.80 20.85 -11.01
CA LEU A 201 10.54 21.29 -10.38
C LEU A 201 10.47 20.81 -8.93
N VAL A 202 10.96 19.61 -8.66
CA VAL A 202 11.25 19.08 -7.32
C VAL A 202 12.72 18.72 -7.24
N ASP A 203 13.32 18.84 -6.05
CA ASP A 203 14.72 18.48 -5.81
C ASP A 203 14.88 17.50 -4.64
N THR A 204 13.83 17.23 -3.94
CA THR A 204 13.78 16.29 -2.81
C THR A 204 12.50 15.48 -2.89
N VAL A 205 12.61 14.17 -2.67
CA VAL A 205 11.46 13.25 -2.61
C VAL A 205 11.52 12.41 -1.34
N VAL A 206 10.36 11.96 -0.86
CA VAL A 206 10.23 10.94 0.17
C VAL A 206 9.84 9.64 -0.51
N SER A 207 10.62 8.58 -0.28
CA SER A 207 10.43 7.29 -0.95
C SER A 207 11.09 6.17 -0.17
N THR A 208 10.76 4.92 -0.53
CA THR A 208 11.53 3.77 -0.04
C THR A 208 12.69 3.46 -0.99
N PRO A 209 13.79 2.85 -0.52
CA PRO A 209 14.88 2.37 -1.37
C PRO A 209 14.38 1.54 -2.55
N LEU A 210 13.49 0.59 -2.29
CA LEU A 210 12.92 -0.28 -3.31
C LEU A 210 12.10 0.51 -4.35
N ALA A 211 11.22 1.40 -3.90
CA ALA A 211 10.40 2.22 -4.79
C ALA A 211 11.25 3.23 -5.58
N SER A 212 12.26 3.86 -4.93
CA SER A 212 13.16 4.82 -5.58
C SER A 212 13.92 4.18 -6.75
N ILE A 213 14.35 2.92 -6.61
CA ILE A 213 14.96 2.16 -7.72
C ILE A 213 13.91 1.81 -8.78
N ALA A 214 12.76 1.27 -8.36
CA ALA A 214 11.72 0.82 -9.29
C ALA A 214 11.15 1.96 -10.15
N MET A 215 11.03 3.17 -9.58
CA MET A 215 10.57 4.39 -10.25
C MET A 215 11.72 5.18 -10.91
N GLN A 216 12.95 4.69 -10.87
CA GLN A 216 14.15 5.29 -11.43
C GLN A 216 14.54 6.66 -10.83
N TRP A 217 14.01 6.99 -9.63
CA TRP A 217 14.31 8.26 -8.95
C TRP A 217 15.72 8.29 -8.36
N ALA A 218 16.22 7.13 -7.93
CA ALA A 218 17.56 6.99 -7.35
C ALA A 218 18.67 7.52 -8.27
N GLY A 219 18.53 7.37 -9.59
CA GLY A 219 19.49 7.93 -10.57
C GLY A 219 19.50 9.45 -10.64
N LYS A 220 18.53 10.15 -10.06
CA LYS A 220 18.42 11.61 -10.02
C LYS A 220 18.71 12.20 -8.64
N THR A 221 18.72 11.38 -7.59
CA THR A 221 18.84 11.79 -6.19
C THR A 221 20.07 11.14 -5.54
N PRO A 222 21.27 11.69 -5.76
CA PRO A 222 22.52 11.10 -5.26
C PRO A 222 22.68 11.19 -3.73
N TYR A 223 21.76 11.81 -3.01
CA TYR A 223 21.79 11.94 -1.56
C TYR A 223 20.58 11.26 -0.93
N MET A 224 20.79 10.50 0.15
CA MET A 224 19.76 9.78 0.88
C MET A 224 19.93 9.94 2.40
N SER A 225 18.82 10.08 3.15
CA SER A 225 18.88 10.06 4.61
C SER A 225 19.25 8.65 5.12
N SER A 226 20.14 8.58 6.11
CA SER A 226 20.53 7.30 6.71
C SER A 226 19.42 6.67 7.55
N GLN A 227 18.61 7.50 8.22
CA GLN A 227 17.48 7.07 9.02
C GLN A 227 16.18 7.16 8.23
N PRO A 228 15.30 6.14 8.32
CA PRO A 228 13.97 6.23 7.78
C PRO A 228 13.10 7.19 8.60
N MET A 229 12.19 7.87 7.92
CA MET A 229 11.18 8.73 8.52
C MET A 229 9.97 7.93 9.01
N ALA A 230 9.57 6.92 8.26
CA ALA A 230 8.41 6.07 8.53
C ALA A 230 8.55 4.73 7.80
N THR A 231 7.64 3.80 8.04
CA THR A 231 7.43 2.65 7.16
C THR A 231 6.18 2.90 6.33
N GLY A 232 6.32 2.85 5.01
CA GLY A 232 5.20 3.01 4.09
C GLY A 232 4.28 1.80 4.15
N ILE A 233 3.00 2.05 4.36
CA ILE A 233 1.95 1.05 4.36
C ILE A 233 1.29 0.91 2.99
N GLY A 234 0.52 -0.15 2.82
CA GLY A 234 -0.33 -0.34 1.65
C GLY A 234 -1.39 -1.40 1.88
N ALA A 235 -2.30 -1.50 0.93
CA ALA A 235 -3.41 -2.43 0.98
C ALA A 235 -3.78 -2.97 -0.41
N VAL A 236 -4.16 -4.23 -0.44
CA VAL A 236 -4.88 -4.83 -1.56
C VAL A 236 -6.36 -4.79 -1.23
N VAL A 237 -7.12 -4.06 -2.03
CA VAL A 237 -8.55 -3.84 -1.82
C VAL A 237 -9.37 -4.27 -3.01
N VAL A 238 -10.61 -4.69 -2.73
CA VAL A 238 -11.65 -4.87 -3.74
C VAL A 238 -12.90 -4.09 -3.35
N SER A 239 -13.73 -3.68 -4.33
CA SER A 239 -15.00 -3.05 -4.00
C SER A 239 -15.94 -4.04 -3.29
N ASN A 240 -16.68 -3.58 -2.28
CA ASN A 240 -17.71 -4.40 -1.63
C ASN A 240 -18.73 -4.92 -2.64
N LYS A 241 -19.08 -4.13 -3.65
CA LYS A 241 -19.99 -4.55 -4.72
C LYS A 241 -19.49 -5.80 -5.43
N PHE A 242 -18.21 -5.85 -5.80
CA PHE A 242 -17.61 -7.02 -6.44
C PHE A 242 -17.51 -8.19 -5.46
N TYR A 243 -17.01 -7.94 -4.24
CA TYR A 243 -16.83 -8.96 -3.23
C TYR A 243 -18.15 -9.68 -2.89
N LEU A 244 -19.23 -8.92 -2.65
CA LEU A 244 -20.54 -9.46 -2.31
C LEU A 244 -21.25 -10.15 -3.50
N ALA A 245 -20.84 -9.86 -4.74
CA ALA A 245 -21.34 -10.56 -5.91
C ALA A 245 -20.67 -11.94 -6.13
N LEU A 246 -19.54 -12.20 -5.46
CA LEU A 246 -18.90 -13.51 -5.51
C LEU A 246 -19.71 -14.54 -4.72
N PRO A 247 -19.79 -15.80 -5.18
CA PRO A 247 -20.25 -16.92 -4.36
C PRO A 247 -19.43 -17.03 -3.04
N ALA A 248 -20.06 -17.56 -1.99
CA ALA A 248 -19.46 -17.64 -0.65
C ALA A 248 -18.10 -18.37 -0.63
N ASP A 249 -17.94 -19.42 -1.42
CA ASP A 249 -16.69 -20.15 -1.55
C ASP A 249 -15.58 -19.32 -2.19
N LEU A 250 -15.90 -18.47 -3.17
CA LEU A 250 -14.92 -17.54 -3.79
C LEU A 250 -14.61 -16.35 -2.87
N GLN A 251 -15.58 -15.88 -2.07
CA GLN A 251 -15.29 -14.89 -1.02
C GLN A 251 -14.31 -15.44 0.01
N ALA A 252 -14.55 -16.66 0.50
CA ALA A 252 -13.67 -17.34 1.44
C ALA A 252 -12.28 -17.60 0.83
N LEU A 253 -12.21 -18.01 -0.43
CA LEU A 253 -10.96 -18.21 -1.15
C LEU A 253 -10.16 -16.90 -1.28
N LEU A 254 -10.80 -15.80 -1.67
CA LEU A 254 -10.18 -14.49 -1.79
C LEU A 254 -9.58 -14.03 -0.46
N LYS A 255 -10.32 -14.20 0.64
CA LYS A 255 -9.87 -13.86 2.00
C LYS A 255 -8.70 -14.73 2.47
N SER A 256 -8.82 -16.05 2.35
CA SER A 256 -7.78 -16.98 2.83
C SER A 256 -6.47 -16.80 2.05
N THR A 257 -6.53 -16.66 0.74
CA THR A 257 -5.33 -16.38 -0.08
C THR A 257 -4.79 -14.97 0.16
N GLY A 258 -5.66 -14.00 0.48
CA GLY A 258 -5.27 -12.64 0.86
C GLY A 258 -4.40 -12.59 2.11
N VAL A 259 -4.69 -13.41 3.12
CA VAL A 259 -3.84 -13.54 4.33
C VAL A 259 -2.42 -14.00 3.95
N LEU A 260 -2.30 -15.03 3.11
CA LEU A 260 -1.02 -15.55 2.64
C LEU A 260 -0.29 -14.51 1.77
N LEU A 261 -1.02 -13.82 0.92
CA LEU A 261 -0.48 -12.72 0.11
C LEU A 261 0.07 -11.59 1.01
N SER A 262 -0.65 -11.22 2.07
CA SER A 262 -0.19 -10.21 3.04
C SER A 262 1.15 -10.59 3.66
N GLN A 263 1.26 -11.81 4.19
CA GLN A 263 2.50 -12.32 4.78
C GLN A 263 3.66 -12.29 3.77
N LYS A 264 3.39 -12.74 2.54
CA LYS A 264 4.39 -12.74 1.47
C LYS A 264 4.81 -11.33 1.07
N LEU A 265 3.88 -10.41 0.86
CA LEU A 265 4.17 -9.03 0.46
C LEU A 265 5.02 -8.32 1.52
N ILE A 266 4.66 -8.45 2.80
CA ILE A 266 5.43 -7.85 3.90
C ILE A 266 6.84 -8.43 3.95
N ALA A 267 6.98 -9.76 3.94
CA ALA A 267 8.29 -10.41 4.02
C ALA A 267 9.19 -10.08 2.82
N ASP A 268 8.63 -10.15 1.60
CA ASP A 268 9.38 -9.87 0.38
C ASP A 268 9.77 -8.37 0.31
N THR A 269 8.87 -7.46 0.67
CA THR A 269 9.15 -6.02 0.68
C THR A 269 10.25 -5.68 1.69
N ARG A 270 10.14 -6.13 2.94
CA ARG A 270 11.18 -5.89 3.97
C ARG A 270 12.55 -6.43 3.54
N ARG A 271 12.60 -7.64 2.98
CA ARG A 271 13.84 -8.25 2.47
C ARG A 271 14.44 -7.45 1.31
N ASP A 272 13.61 -7.09 0.32
CA ASP A 272 14.09 -6.47 -0.91
C ASP A 272 14.34 -4.96 -0.72
N ASP A 273 13.66 -4.32 0.24
CA ASP A 273 13.96 -2.94 0.65
C ASP A 273 15.36 -2.87 1.30
N LEU A 274 15.71 -3.82 2.17
CA LEU A 274 17.06 -3.93 2.74
C LEU A 274 18.14 -4.16 1.66
N LYS A 275 17.87 -5.00 0.66
CA LYS A 275 18.78 -5.19 -0.47
C LYS A 275 18.93 -3.91 -1.29
N SER A 276 17.83 -3.21 -1.53
CA SER A 276 17.82 -1.92 -2.24
C SER A 276 18.61 -0.87 -1.48
N LEU A 277 18.47 -0.81 -0.16
CA LEU A 277 19.28 0.05 0.71
C LEU A 277 20.78 -0.24 0.56
N ALA A 278 21.17 -1.52 0.54
CA ALA A 278 22.56 -1.93 0.35
C ALA A 278 23.11 -1.58 -1.04
N VAL A 279 22.27 -1.60 -2.07
CA VAL A 279 22.63 -1.13 -3.43
C VAL A 279 22.81 0.37 -3.43
N LEU A 280 21.85 1.13 -2.89
CA LEU A 280 21.88 2.58 -2.86
C LEU A 280 23.03 3.14 -2.02
N ALA A 281 23.40 2.46 -0.93
CA ALA A 281 24.56 2.85 -0.12
C ALA A 281 25.89 2.90 -0.90
N LYS A 282 25.96 2.25 -2.06
CA LYS A 282 27.15 2.28 -2.96
C LYS A 282 27.10 3.43 -3.98
N THR A 283 25.92 3.97 -4.24
CA THR A 283 25.68 4.97 -5.31
C THR A 283 25.15 6.30 -4.79
N THR A 284 24.69 6.34 -3.55
CA THR A 284 24.22 7.56 -2.90
C THR A 284 25.16 7.98 -1.78
N GLN A 285 25.18 9.29 -1.50
CA GLN A 285 25.89 9.87 -0.36
C GLN A 285 24.91 10.11 0.81
N PRO A 286 25.30 9.84 2.06
CA PRO A 286 24.47 10.14 3.19
C PRO A 286 24.29 11.65 3.37
N MET A 287 23.08 12.07 3.71
CA MET A 287 22.80 13.46 4.06
C MET A 287 23.31 13.74 5.47
N ALA A 288 24.39 14.51 5.60
CA ALA A 288 25.05 14.76 6.87
C ALA A 288 24.11 15.32 7.95
N GLY A 289 23.21 16.21 7.59
CA GLY A 289 22.23 16.82 8.50
C GLY A 289 21.09 15.89 8.95
N LEU A 290 20.93 14.76 8.27
CA LEU A 290 19.88 13.77 8.58
C LEU A 290 20.47 12.43 9.04
N GLN A 291 21.77 12.39 9.36
CA GLN A 291 22.41 11.15 9.79
C GLN A 291 22.00 10.69 11.19
N LYS A 292 21.72 11.64 12.08
CA LYS A 292 21.33 11.35 13.47
C LYS A 292 20.34 12.41 13.96
N ILE A 293 19.08 12.25 13.57
CA ILE A 293 18.02 12.94 14.28
C ILE A 293 17.88 12.23 15.63
N ASN A 294 18.12 12.94 16.72
CA ASN A 294 18.06 12.33 18.06
C ASN A 294 16.61 11.99 18.45
N LEU A 295 16.45 11.14 19.46
CA LEU A 295 15.13 10.67 19.90
C LEU A 295 14.18 11.80 20.30
N ALA A 296 14.69 12.88 20.91
CA ALA A 296 13.88 14.02 21.33
C ALA A 296 13.34 14.79 20.09
N GLU A 297 14.18 15.01 19.09
CA GLU A 297 13.77 15.62 17.81
C GLU A 297 12.75 14.75 17.09
N GLN A 298 13.00 13.44 16.98
CA GLN A 298 12.03 12.49 16.38
C GLN A 298 10.68 12.55 17.10
N THR A 299 10.69 12.53 18.43
CA THR A 299 9.47 12.63 19.22
C THR A 299 8.76 13.97 19.02
N ALA A 300 9.49 15.07 18.92
CA ALA A 300 8.91 16.39 18.67
C ALA A 300 8.26 16.47 17.28
N LEU A 301 8.93 15.97 16.25
CA LEU A 301 8.40 15.91 14.88
C LEU A 301 7.14 15.03 14.82
N SER A 302 7.17 13.86 15.44
CA SER A 302 6.03 12.94 15.51
C SER A 302 4.82 13.58 16.20
N ARG A 303 5.02 14.19 17.37
CA ARG A 303 3.94 14.86 18.12
C ARG A 303 3.31 16.00 17.35
N LYS A 304 4.11 16.83 16.65
CA LYS A 304 3.57 17.88 15.77
C LYS A 304 2.71 17.28 14.65
N ALA A 305 3.15 16.16 14.06
CA ALA A 305 2.39 15.45 13.03
C ALA A 305 1.04 14.94 13.58
N VAL A 306 1.06 14.20 14.70
CA VAL A 306 -0.13 13.65 15.34
C VAL A 306 -1.12 14.76 15.66
N SER A 307 -0.69 15.80 16.38
CA SER A 307 -1.56 16.95 16.73
C SER A 307 -2.18 17.61 15.49
N ALA A 308 -1.40 17.83 14.44
CA ALA A 308 -1.91 18.45 13.22
C ALA A 308 -2.94 17.57 12.51
N LEU A 309 -2.77 16.26 12.57
CA LEU A 309 -3.65 15.26 11.95
C LEU A 309 -4.94 15.07 12.74
N GLU A 310 -4.88 15.09 14.10
CA GLU A 310 -6.06 15.05 14.96
C GLU A 310 -6.94 16.28 14.77
N VAL A 311 -6.34 17.48 14.79
CA VAL A 311 -7.06 18.76 14.55
C VAL A 311 -7.77 18.76 13.20
N LYS A 312 -7.18 18.15 12.18
CA LYS A 312 -7.79 18.02 10.84
C LYS A 312 -8.78 16.85 10.73
N GLY A 313 -9.00 16.07 11.80
CA GLY A 313 -9.88 14.91 11.80
C GLY A 313 -9.37 13.72 10.99
N TYR A 314 -8.08 13.69 10.70
CA TYR A 314 -7.42 12.61 9.98
C TYR A 314 -7.16 11.40 10.85
N LEU A 315 -6.71 11.64 12.09
CA LEU A 315 -6.54 10.60 13.10
C LEU A 315 -7.73 10.64 14.06
N LEU A 316 -8.06 9.47 14.58
CA LEU A 316 -9.09 9.32 15.61
C LEU A 316 -8.39 9.29 16.97
N VAL A 317 -8.71 10.21 17.86
CA VAL A 317 -8.13 10.33 19.21
C VAL A 317 -8.16 8.99 19.96
N ASP A 318 -9.26 8.25 19.86
CA ASP A 318 -9.37 6.94 20.54
C ASP A 318 -8.47 5.87 19.88
N LEU A 319 -8.23 5.96 18.58
CA LEU A 319 -7.29 5.07 17.90
C LEU A 319 -5.85 5.39 18.30
N ASP A 320 -5.49 6.67 18.37
CA ASP A 320 -4.16 7.12 18.79
C ASP A 320 -3.86 6.68 20.23
N ARG A 321 -4.83 6.77 21.14
CA ARG A 321 -4.68 6.22 22.49
C ARG A 321 -4.42 4.71 22.50
N GLN A 322 -5.08 3.95 21.63
CA GLN A 322 -4.83 2.51 21.49
C GLN A 322 -3.42 2.25 20.95
N VAL A 323 -2.96 3.04 19.98
CA VAL A 323 -1.60 2.96 19.45
C VAL A 323 -0.57 3.27 20.51
N ASP A 324 -0.72 4.36 21.25
CA ASP A 324 0.19 4.76 22.34
C ASP A 324 0.24 3.71 23.44
N ALA A 325 -0.90 3.17 23.85
CA ALA A 325 -0.98 2.12 24.86
C ALA A 325 -0.25 0.84 24.42
N GLU A 326 -0.43 0.43 23.16
CA GLU A 326 0.22 -0.75 22.61
C GLU A 326 1.73 -0.55 22.46
N LEU A 327 2.17 0.63 22.01
CA LEU A 327 3.59 0.99 21.94
C LEU A 327 4.23 1.00 23.36
N ALA A 328 3.55 1.55 24.35
CA ALA A 328 4.04 1.56 25.72
C ALA A 328 4.17 0.12 26.27
N ARG A 329 3.17 -0.74 26.01
CA ARG A 329 3.21 -2.16 26.38
C ARG A 329 4.39 -2.87 25.73
N HIS A 330 4.54 -2.75 24.43
CA HIS A 330 5.62 -3.38 23.65
C HIS A 330 7.01 -2.91 24.13
N ARG A 331 7.19 -1.60 24.33
CA ARG A 331 8.45 -0.99 24.79
C ARG A 331 8.82 -1.32 26.23
N SER A 332 7.84 -1.66 27.09
CA SER A 332 8.08 -2.09 28.47
C SER A 332 8.43 -3.57 28.62
N GLY A 333 8.44 -4.34 27.51
CA GLY A 333 8.68 -5.80 27.54
C GLY A 333 7.57 -6.62 28.20
N LYS A 334 6.40 -6.02 28.43
CA LYS A 334 5.23 -6.72 28.97
C LYS A 334 4.43 -7.32 27.80
N ASN A 335 4.85 -8.50 27.35
CA ASN A 335 4.12 -9.30 26.36
C ASN A 335 3.01 -10.12 27.00
#